data_cafeeab54ad04a4f18498db9423aa638
#
_entry.id   cafeeab54ad04a4f18498db9423aa638
#
_cell.length_a   1.000
_cell.length_b   1.000
_cell.length_c   1.000
_cell.angle_alpha   90.00
_cell.angle_beta   90.00
_cell.angle_gamma   90.00
#
_symmetry.space_group_name_H-M   'P 1'
#
loop_
_entity.id
_entity.type
_entity.pdbx_description
1 polymer ?
#
loop_
_entity_poly.entity_id
_entity_poly.type
_entity_poly.pdbx_seq_one_letter_code
_entity_poly.pdbx_strand_id
1 'polypeptide(L)'
;MHDSFEQALDYARQALEQLVAHNVPATPNNFLVWYTHVSGREPDLSRMVEILEDNKQEFSDAVNVDLYTKFFTTEIEDQALHETTSRIETELHRILGYVGDAGEGATAYGKSLAMAEGDILGSKDVNGLKAAVTKLVTDTRKMEEMNLTLENQLAESTQEVGQLRDDLEDMRREALTDALTGIANRKLFDMELRSQAREAMESGENLCLLMLDIDHFKVFNDNYGHQTGDQVLKLLATTMTKAVKGNDIPARYGGEEFAVILPRTDLGEAIKVAENIRQ
;
A
#
# COMPACT_ATOMS: atom_id res chain seq x y z
N MET A 1 -13.44 -21.25 9.03
CA MET A 1 -14.63 -22.02 9.48
C MET A 1 -15.81 -21.10 9.27
N HIS A 2 -16.87 -21.52 8.55
CA HIS A 2 -18.07 -20.70 8.42
C HIS A 2 -19.01 -21.03 9.59
N ASP A 3 -19.45 -20.00 10.31
CA ASP A 3 -20.41 -20.16 11.39
C ASP A 3 -21.76 -20.62 10.79
N SER A 4 -22.53 -21.37 11.57
CA SER A 4 -23.92 -21.62 11.20
C SER A 4 -24.73 -20.32 11.27
N PHE A 5 -25.86 -20.27 10.57
CA PHE A 5 -26.75 -19.11 10.62
C PHE A 5 -27.16 -18.76 12.06
N GLU A 6 -27.44 -19.78 12.88
CA GLU A 6 -27.84 -19.61 14.28
C GLU A 6 -26.70 -19.03 15.14
N GLN A 7 -25.47 -19.49 14.94
CA GLN A 7 -24.29 -18.97 15.63
C GLN A 7 -24.01 -17.51 15.26
N ALA A 8 -24.04 -17.18 13.96
CA ALA A 8 -23.83 -15.81 13.50
C ALA A 8 -24.89 -14.85 14.03
N LEU A 9 -26.17 -15.30 14.11
CA LEU A 9 -27.25 -14.51 14.69
C LEU A 9 -27.09 -14.30 16.20
N ASP A 10 -26.59 -15.30 16.92
CA ASP A 10 -26.32 -15.21 18.35
C ASP A 10 -25.18 -14.21 18.63
N TYR A 11 -24.07 -14.29 17.90
CA TYR A 11 -22.97 -13.32 17.99
C TYR A 11 -23.43 -11.89 17.66
N ALA A 12 -24.27 -11.72 16.64
CA ALA A 12 -24.81 -10.41 16.28
C ALA A 12 -25.66 -9.81 17.41
N ARG A 13 -26.48 -10.63 18.09
CA ARG A 13 -27.29 -10.19 19.22
C ARG A 13 -26.44 -9.80 20.40
N GLN A 14 -25.46 -10.62 20.78
CA GLN A 14 -24.53 -10.33 21.85
C GLN A 14 -23.72 -9.05 21.56
N ALA A 15 -23.24 -8.85 20.34
CA ALA A 15 -22.53 -7.63 19.94
C ALA A 15 -23.39 -6.37 20.12
N LEU A 16 -24.69 -6.43 19.75
CA LEU A 16 -25.62 -5.33 19.95
C LEU A 16 -25.88 -5.05 21.45
N GLU A 17 -25.98 -6.10 22.27
CA GLU A 17 -26.13 -5.97 23.73
C GLU A 17 -24.92 -5.27 24.35
N GLN A 18 -23.69 -5.61 23.93
CA GLN A 18 -22.46 -4.96 24.38
C GLN A 18 -22.39 -3.50 23.94
N LEU A 19 -22.70 -3.19 22.68
CA LEU A 19 -22.77 -1.79 22.21
C LEU A 19 -23.71 -0.94 23.06
N VAL A 20 -24.89 -1.47 23.40
CA VAL A 20 -25.87 -0.78 24.26
C VAL A 20 -25.34 -0.63 25.68
N ALA A 21 -24.73 -1.68 26.27
CA ALA A 21 -24.19 -1.68 27.63
C ALA A 21 -23.09 -0.62 27.81
N HIS A 22 -22.27 -0.42 26.78
CA HIS A 22 -21.17 0.55 26.80
C HIS A 22 -21.52 1.92 26.20
N ASN A 23 -22.81 2.13 25.85
CA ASN A 23 -23.31 3.37 25.20
C ASN A 23 -22.56 3.74 23.92
N VAL A 24 -22.18 2.73 23.13
CA VAL A 24 -21.47 2.89 21.84
C VAL A 24 -22.48 2.90 20.70
N PRO A 25 -22.42 3.88 19.76
CA PRO A 25 -23.29 3.90 18.60
C PRO A 25 -23.11 2.65 17.73
N ALA A 26 -24.20 2.01 17.29
CA ALA A 26 -24.18 0.82 16.45
C ALA A 26 -23.86 1.16 14.98
N THR A 27 -22.72 1.82 14.73
CA THR A 27 -22.19 2.04 13.38
C THR A 27 -21.63 0.73 12.81
N PRO A 28 -21.51 0.58 11.48
CA PRO A 28 -20.93 -0.63 10.88
C PRO A 28 -19.55 -0.99 11.46
N ASN A 29 -18.68 -0.01 11.67
CA ASN A 29 -17.33 -0.20 12.20
C ASN A 29 -17.36 -0.66 13.66
N ASN A 30 -18.14 -0.01 14.52
CA ASN A 30 -18.29 -0.40 15.91
C ASN A 30 -18.93 -1.78 16.02
N PHE A 31 -19.94 -2.07 15.20
CA PHE A 31 -20.55 -3.38 15.16
C PHE A 31 -19.54 -4.46 14.78
N LEU A 32 -18.66 -4.22 13.81
CA LEU A 32 -17.61 -5.18 13.40
C LEU A 32 -16.63 -5.45 14.56
N VAL A 33 -16.17 -4.43 15.28
CA VAL A 33 -15.30 -4.58 16.44
C VAL A 33 -15.95 -5.49 17.48
N TRP A 34 -17.17 -5.18 17.90
CA TRP A 34 -17.86 -5.91 18.94
C TRP A 34 -18.31 -7.31 18.52
N TYR A 35 -18.73 -7.50 17.27
CA TYR A 35 -19.02 -8.81 16.71
C TYR A 35 -17.79 -9.72 16.70
N THR A 36 -16.63 -9.19 16.32
CA THR A 36 -15.37 -9.93 16.27
C THR A 36 -14.90 -10.29 17.67
N HIS A 37 -15.02 -9.37 18.63
CA HIS A 37 -14.73 -9.63 20.04
C HIS A 37 -15.60 -10.79 20.58
N VAL A 38 -16.91 -10.69 20.46
CA VAL A 38 -17.86 -11.71 20.96
C VAL A 38 -17.67 -13.06 20.28
N SER A 39 -17.35 -13.07 18.99
CA SER A 39 -17.11 -14.32 18.25
C SER A 39 -15.75 -14.96 18.54
N GLY A 40 -14.84 -14.25 19.24
CA GLY A 40 -13.49 -14.72 19.58
C GLY A 40 -12.59 -14.96 18.38
N ARG A 41 -12.91 -14.40 17.20
CA ARG A 41 -12.16 -14.62 15.96
C ARG A 41 -10.80 -13.96 15.98
N GLU A 42 -10.66 -12.86 16.69
CA GLU A 42 -9.43 -12.12 16.86
C GLU A 42 -9.05 -12.05 18.34
N PRO A 43 -8.19 -12.98 18.82
CA PRO A 43 -7.86 -13.06 20.25
C PRO A 43 -7.19 -11.82 20.82
N ASP A 44 -6.41 -11.10 20.01
CA ASP A 44 -5.72 -9.89 20.47
C ASP A 44 -6.67 -8.71 20.59
N LEU A 45 -7.67 -8.60 19.71
CA LEU A 45 -8.77 -7.65 19.86
C LEU A 45 -9.56 -7.96 21.15
N SER A 46 -9.95 -9.23 21.34
CA SER A 46 -10.72 -9.62 22.52
C SER A 46 -9.99 -9.29 23.82
N ARG A 47 -8.69 -9.58 23.88
CA ARG A 47 -7.85 -9.23 25.03
C ARG A 47 -7.76 -7.72 25.26
N MET A 48 -7.67 -6.93 24.17
CA MET A 48 -7.63 -5.47 24.27
C MET A 48 -8.94 -4.91 24.84
N VAL A 49 -10.09 -5.38 24.33
CA VAL A 49 -11.41 -4.99 24.84
C VAL A 49 -11.57 -5.35 26.33
N GLU A 50 -11.21 -6.58 26.72
CA GLU A 50 -11.23 -7.03 28.13
C GLU A 50 -10.36 -6.14 29.05
N ILE A 51 -9.17 -5.75 28.61
CA ILE A 51 -8.28 -4.83 29.35
C ILE A 51 -8.95 -3.46 29.54
N LEU A 52 -9.61 -2.94 28.50
CA LEU A 52 -10.33 -1.65 28.59
C LEU A 52 -11.51 -1.74 29.55
N GLU A 53 -12.27 -2.85 29.54
CA GLU A 53 -13.36 -3.13 30.45
C GLU A 53 -12.88 -3.24 31.92
N ASP A 54 -11.83 -4.02 32.16
CA ASP A 54 -11.23 -4.21 33.47
C ASP A 54 -10.72 -2.89 34.09
N ASN A 55 -10.16 -2.02 33.25
CA ASN A 55 -9.72 -0.69 33.65
C ASN A 55 -10.87 0.33 33.74
N LYS A 56 -12.12 -0.07 33.47
CA LYS A 56 -13.31 0.81 33.48
C LYS A 56 -13.12 2.02 32.55
N GLN A 57 -12.41 1.83 31.44
CA GLN A 57 -12.20 2.88 30.45
C GLN A 57 -13.48 3.05 29.64
N GLU A 58 -13.91 4.29 29.44
CA GLU A 58 -15.07 4.60 28.60
C GLU A 58 -14.75 4.33 27.13
N PHE A 59 -15.64 3.61 26.43
CA PHE A 59 -15.55 3.37 24.99
C PHE A 59 -16.03 4.60 24.21
N SER A 60 -15.25 5.68 24.31
CA SER A 60 -15.49 6.90 23.52
C SER A 60 -15.35 6.64 22.01
N ASP A 61 -15.84 7.58 21.18
CA ASP A 61 -15.68 7.49 19.72
C ASP A 61 -14.20 7.32 19.32
N ALA A 62 -13.28 8.01 19.99
CA ALA A 62 -11.85 7.88 19.73
C ALA A 62 -11.31 6.47 20.01
N VAL A 63 -11.72 5.84 21.11
CA VAL A 63 -11.32 4.46 21.45
C VAL A 63 -11.87 3.46 20.44
N ASN A 64 -13.13 3.61 20.03
CA ASN A 64 -13.74 2.71 19.04
C ASN A 64 -13.08 2.85 17.66
N VAL A 65 -12.75 4.07 17.23
CA VAL A 65 -12.00 4.32 16.00
C VAL A 65 -10.61 3.70 16.09
N ASP A 66 -9.90 3.83 17.22
CA ASP A 66 -8.56 3.23 17.41
C ASP A 66 -8.61 1.69 17.32
N LEU A 67 -9.59 1.06 17.99
CA LEU A 67 -9.81 -0.39 17.90
C LEU A 67 -10.11 -0.84 16.48
N TYR A 68 -11.01 -0.15 15.78
CA TYR A 68 -11.32 -0.49 14.38
C TYR A 68 -10.10 -0.33 13.48
N THR A 69 -9.40 0.80 13.56
CA THR A 69 -8.21 1.08 12.75
C THR A 69 -7.11 0.06 13.01
N LYS A 70 -6.88 -0.27 14.27
CA LYS A 70 -5.80 -1.18 14.66
C LYS A 70 -6.01 -2.63 14.18
N PHE A 71 -7.25 -3.12 14.19
CA PHE A 71 -7.52 -4.53 13.94
C PHE A 71 -8.17 -4.83 12.59
N PHE A 72 -8.76 -3.85 11.90
CA PHE A 72 -9.48 -4.09 10.65
C PHE A 72 -8.97 -3.31 9.46
N THR A 73 -8.35 -2.13 9.65
CA THR A 73 -7.82 -1.38 8.51
C THR A 73 -6.59 -2.08 7.93
N THR A 74 -5.75 -2.65 8.77
CA THR A 74 -4.56 -3.39 8.33
C THR A 74 -4.90 -4.60 7.46
N GLU A 75 -5.94 -5.37 7.80
CA GLU A 75 -6.36 -6.54 7.00
C GLU A 75 -6.90 -6.15 5.62
N ILE A 76 -7.68 -5.07 5.52
CA ILE A 76 -8.21 -4.58 4.23
C ILE A 76 -7.07 -4.05 3.34
N GLU A 77 -6.13 -3.33 3.92
CA GLU A 77 -4.94 -2.83 3.22
C GLU A 77 -4.02 -3.96 2.76
N ASP A 78 -3.79 -4.97 3.61
CA ASP A 78 -2.99 -6.15 3.28
C ASP A 78 -3.65 -6.98 2.17
N GLN A 79 -4.97 -7.08 2.15
CA GLN A 79 -5.72 -7.79 1.12
C GLN A 79 -5.67 -7.07 -0.22
N ALA A 80 -5.86 -5.74 -0.25
CA ALA A 80 -5.76 -4.93 -1.47
C ALA A 80 -4.33 -4.95 -2.04
N LEU A 81 -3.32 -4.87 -1.17
CA LEU A 81 -1.91 -4.99 -1.54
C LEU A 81 -1.61 -6.38 -2.12
N HIS A 82 -2.15 -7.43 -1.51
CA HIS A 82 -1.99 -8.82 -1.97
C HIS A 82 -2.64 -9.05 -3.33
N GLU A 83 -3.86 -8.53 -3.56
CA GLU A 83 -4.54 -8.60 -4.85
C GLU A 83 -3.76 -7.87 -5.94
N THR A 84 -3.26 -6.67 -5.68
CA THR A 84 -2.48 -5.91 -6.66
C THR A 84 -1.14 -6.59 -6.98
N THR A 85 -0.45 -7.11 -5.97
CA THR A 85 0.78 -7.89 -6.16
C THR A 85 0.54 -9.14 -7.00
N SER A 86 -0.53 -9.88 -6.73
CA SER A 86 -0.91 -11.07 -7.50
C SER A 86 -1.25 -10.75 -8.96
N ARG A 87 -1.87 -9.58 -9.22
CA ARG A 87 -2.13 -9.10 -10.59
C ARG A 87 -0.83 -8.77 -11.31
N ILE A 88 0.12 -8.14 -10.65
CA ILE A 88 1.46 -7.86 -11.21
C ILE A 88 2.19 -9.16 -11.56
N GLU A 89 2.18 -10.15 -10.67
CA GLU A 89 2.78 -11.46 -10.93
C GLU A 89 2.13 -12.15 -12.14
N THR A 90 0.82 -12.10 -12.24
CA THR A 90 0.07 -12.66 -13.38
C THR A 90 0.48 -11.99 -14.68
N GLU A 91 0.61 -10.67 -14.70
CA GLU A 91 0.99 -9.91 -15.87
C GLU A 91 2.44 -10.19 -16.30
N LEU A 92 3.35 -10.31 -15.33
CA LEU A 92 4.73 -10.72 -15.60
C LEU A 92 4.82 -12.12 -16.23
N HIS A 93 4.02 -13.08 -15.76
CA HIS A 93 3.94 -14.41 -16.36
C HIS A 93 3.41 -14.35 -17.81
N ARG A 94 2.44 -13.49 -18.08
CA ARG A 94 1.89 -13.27 -19.43
C ARG A 94 2.95 -12.70 -20.37
N ILE A 95 3.71 -11.72 -19.94
CA ILE A 95 4.84 -11.15 -20.69
C ILE A 95 5.90 -12.22 -20.99
N LEU A 96 6.27 -13.02 -20.00
CA LEU A 96 7.22 -14.12 -20.18
C LEU A 96 6.72 -15.15 -21.21
N GLY A 97 5.42 -15.43 -21.23
CA GLY A 97 4.78 -16.26 -22.24
C GLY A 97 4.95 -15.68 -23.65
N TYR A 98 4.62 -14.40 -23.84
CA TYR A 98 4.77 -13.73 -25.15
C TYR A 98 6.22 -13.73 -25.66
N VAL A 99 7.19 -13.48 -24.78
CA VAL A 99 8.60 -13.53 -25.14
C VAL A 99 9.05 -14.97 -25.46
N GLY A 100 8.52 -15.97 -24.75
CA GLY A 100 8.76 -17.38 -25.05
C GLY A 100 8.26 -17.79 -26.43
N ASP A 101 6.99 -17.47 -26.75
CA ASP A 101 6.38 -17.75 -28.06
C ASP A 101 7.13 -17.07 -29.21
N ALA A 102 7.56 -15.82 -29.01
CA ALA A 102 8.38 -15.09 -29.96
C ALA A 102 9.75 -15.74 -30.19
N GLY A 103 10.37 -16.25 -29.11
CA GLY A 103 11.64 -16.98 -29.17
C GLY A 103 11.52 -18.29 -29.94
N GLU A 104 10.42 -19.03 -29.74
CA GLU A 104 10.12 -20.24 -30.52
C GLU A 104 9.89 -19.91 -32.01
N GLY A 105 9.10 -18.88 -32.29
CA GLY A 105 8.86 -18.39 -33.65
C GLY A 105 10.13 -17.97 -34.37
N ALA A 106 11.01 -17.22 -33.72
CA ALA A 106 12.31 -16.82 -34.26
C ALA A 106 13.21 -18.02 -34.53
N THR A 107 13.20 -19.02 -33.63
CA THR A 107 13.97 -20.28 -33.85
C THR A 107 13.43 -21.07 -35.04
N ALA A 108 12.11 -21.17 -35.20
CA ALA A 108 11.49 -21.86 -36.32
C ALA A 108 11.81 -21.13 -37.66
N TYR A 109 11.75 -19.79 -37.65
CA TYR A 109 12.13 -18.99 -38.81
C TYR A 109 13.61 -19.14 -39.15
N GLY A 110 14.53 -19.17 -38.21
CA GLY A 110 15.95 -19.43 -38.40
C GLY A 110 16.22 -20.80 -39.07
N LYS A 111 15.48 -21.83 -38.64
CA LYS A 111 15.55 -23.17 -39.28
C LYS A 111 15.05 -23.13 -40.72
N SER A 112 13.96 -22.39 -41.01
CA SER A 112 13.42 -22.25 -42.36
C SER A 112 14.41 -21.52 -43.29
N LEU A 113 15.08 -20.47 -42.78
CA LEU A 113 16.16 -19.78 -43.49
C LEU A 113 17.31 -20.72 -43.83
N ALA A 114 17.80 -21.53 -42.93
CA ALA A 114 18.89 -22.47 -43.16
C ALA A 114 18.51 -23.56 -44.20
N MET A 115 17.24 -24.02 -44.15
CA MET A 115 16.72 -24.96 -45.16
C MET A 115 16.64 -24.27 -46.57
N ALA A 116 16.11 -23.05 -46.62
CA ALA A 116 16.01 -22.29 -47.89
C ALA A 116 17.40 -22.02 -48.50
N GLU A 117 18.41 -21.72 -47.68
CA GLU A 117 19.80 -21.59 -48.12
C GLU A 117 20.29 -22.88 -48.78
N GLY A 118 20.06 -24.03 -48.13
CA GLY A 118 20.43 -25.34 -48.70
C GLY A 118 19.70 -25.65 -50.01
N ASP A 119 18.39 -25.35 -50.08
CA ASP A 119 17.57 -25.53 -51.29
C ASP A 119 18.03 -24.63 -52.42
N ILE A 120 18.41 -23.39 -52.18
CA ILE A 120 18.91 -22.42 -53.13
C ILE A 120 20.26 -22.88 -53.69
N LEU A 121 21.19 -23.28 -52.82
CA LEU A 121 22.52 -23.75 -53.18
C LEU A 121 22.49 -25.09 -53.94
N GLY A 122 21.50 -25.95 -53.64
CA GLY A 122 21.32 -27.27 -54.25
C GLY A 122 20.48 -27.25 -55.53
N SER A 123 19.75 -26.16 -55.81
CA SER A 123 18.83 -26.06 -56.95
C SER A 123 19.60 -25.96 -58.28
N LYS A 124 19.30 -26.89 -59.19
CA LYS A 124 19.86 -26.93 -60.56
C LYS A 124 18.93 -26.33 -61.65
N ASP A 125 17.69 -25.97 -61.26
CA ASP A 125 16.69 -25.39 -62.10
C ASP A 125 15.98 -24.16 -61.55
N VAL A 126 15.35 -23.36 -62.42
CA VAL A 126 14.67 -22.10 -62.11
C VAL A 126 13.41 -22.36 -61.24
N ASN A 127 12.76 -23.51 -61.38
CA ASN A 127 11.54 -23.83 -60.64
C ASN A 127 11.83 -24.14 -59.17
N GLY A 128 12.89 -24.89 -58.86
CA GLY A 128 13.35 -25.12 -57.51
C GLY A 128 13.75 -23.84 -56.78
N LEU A 129 14.49 -22.96 -57.47
CA LEU A 129 14.84 -21.65 -56.93
C LEU A 129 13.62 -20.79 -56.64
N LYS A 130 12.63 -20.76 -57.55
CA LYS A 130 11.38 -20.02 -57.37
C LYS A 130 10.57 -20.54 -56.18
N ALA A 131 10.51 -21.86 -55.99
CA ALA A 131 9.82 -22.49 -54.87
C ALA A 131 10.49 -22.12 -53.54
N ALA A 132 11.81 -22.20 -53.44
CA ALA A 132 12.58 -21.83 -52.25
C ALA A 132 12.36 -20.35 -51.86
N VAL A 133 12.44 -19.45 -52.82
CA VAL A 133 12.21 -18.01 -52.61
C VAL A 133 10.76 -17.73 -52.18
N THR A 134 9.77 -18.38 -52.82
CA THR A 134 8.35 -18.21 -52.46
C THR A 134 8.10 -18.65 -51.00
N LYS A 135 8.68 -19.77 -50.62
CA LYS A 135 8.58 -20.26 -49.20
C LYS A 135 9.21 -19.26 -48.24
N LEU A 136 10.41 -18.78 -48.55
CA LEU A 136 11.12 -17.79 -47.74
C LEU A 136 10.30 -16.51 -47.55
N VAL A 137 9.71 -15.96 -48.62
CA VAL A 137 8.83 -14.78 -48.55
C VAL A 137 7.62 -15.06 -47.65
N THR A 138 7.03 -16.24 -47.75
CA THR A 138 5.88 -16.63 -46.93
C THR A 138 6.25 -16.71 -45.43
N ASP A 139 7.38 -17.34 -45.13
CA ASP A 139 7.85 -17.49 -43.76
C ASP A 139 8.29 -16.14 -43.14
N THR A 140 8.89 -15.26 -43.96
CA THR A 140 9.21 -13.88 -43.53
C THR A 140 7.95 -13.09 -43.15
N ARG A 141 6.89 -13.16 -43.99
CA ARG A 141 5.61 -12.47 -43.68
C ARG A 141 4.97 -12.99 -42.41
N LYS A 142 5.02 -14.29 -42.16
CA LYS A 142 4.53 -14.85 -40.90
C LYS A 142 5.33 -14.31 -39.70
N MET A 143 6.64 -14.20 -39.83
CA MET A 143 7.48 -13.65 -38.77
C MET A 143 7.19 -12.16 -38.51
N GLU A 144 6.95 -11.37 -39.57
CA GLU A 144 6.51 -9.97 -39.45
C GLU A 144 5.17 -9.85 -38.74
N GLU A 145 4.17 -10.69 -39.06
CA GLU A 145 2.87 -10.71 -38.39
C GLU A 145 3.01 -11.09 -36.90
N MET A 146 3.85 -12.08 -36.59
CA MET A 146 4.13 -12.48 -35.22
C MET A 146 4.80 -11.35 -34.42
N ASN A 147 5.79 -10.66 -35.03
CA ASN A 147 6.46 -9.54 -34.39
C ASN A 147 5.49 -8.38 -34.11
N LEU A 148 4.63 -8.04 -35.08
CA LEU A 148 3.61 -6.99 -34.88
C LEU A 148 2.62 -7.34 -33.76
N THR A 149 2.22 -8.61 -33.68
CA THR A 149 1.37 -9.12 -32.61
C THR A 149 2.07 -9.00 -31.25
N LEU A 150 3.34 -9.40 -31.17
CA LEU A 150 4.16 -9.28 -29.97
C LEU A 150 4.32 -7.82 -29.51
N GLU A 151 4.62 -6.91 -30.46
CA GLU A 151 4.73 -5.48 -30.16
C GLU A 151 3.44 -4.93 -29.53
N ASN A 152 2.28 -5.28 -30.10
CA ASN A 152 0.98 -4.86 -29.56
C ASN A 152 0.73 -5.45 -28.16
N GLN A 153 0.99 -6.73 -27.96
CA GLN A 153 0.83 -7.41 -26.67
C GLN A 153 1.74 -6.82 -25.59
N LEU A 154 3.00 -6.53 -25.94
CA LEU A 154 3.95 -5.89 -25.02
C LEU A 154 3.56 -4.46 -24.68
N ALA A 155 3.05 -3.70 -25.66
CA ALA A 155 2.57 -2.34 -25.44
C ALA A 155 1.37 -2.33 -24.46
N GLU A 156 0.40 -3.24 -24.66
CA GLU A 156 -0.77 -3.40 -23.80
C GLU A 156 -0.36 -3.82 -22.36
N SER A 157 0.50 -4.83 -22.23
CA SER A 157 1.03 -5.28 -20.94
C SER A 157 1.83 -4.18 -20.22
N THR A 158 2.62 -3.40 -20.95
CA THR A 158 3.38 -2.28 -20.37
C THR A 158 2.45 -1.22 -19.80
N GLN A 159 1.35 -0.93 -20.48
CA GLN A 159 0.34 0.00 -19.99
C GLN A 159 -0.35 -0.54 -18.71
N GLU A 160 -0.72 -1.82 -18.69
CA GLU A 160 -1.37 -2.44 -17.54
C GLU A 160 -0.44 -2.48 -16.31
N VAL A 161 0.83 -2.83 -16.49
CA VAL A 161 1.84 -2.78 -15.41
C VAL A 161 2.02 -1.33 -14.89
N GLY A 162 2.00 -0.34 -15.80
CA GLY A 162 2.03 1.07 -15.41
C GLY A 162 0.86 1.45 -14.51
N GLN A 163 -0.37 1.09 -14.88
CA GLN A 163 -1.57 1.35 -14.08
C GLN A 163 -1.52 0.65 -12.72
N LEU A 164 -1.14 -0.63 -12.68
CA LEU A 164 -1.01 -1.39 -11.43
C LEU A 164 0.03 -0.78 -10.48
N ARG A 165 1.11 -0.24 -11.04
CA ARG A 165 2.13 0.47 -10.24
C ARG A 165 1.58 1.76 -9.63
N ASP A 166 0.85 2.54 -10.44
CA ASP A 166 0.23 3.79 -9.97
C ASP A 166 -0.82 3.49 -8.88
N ASP A 167 -1.68 2.49 -9.08
CA ASP A 167 -2.67 2.02 -8.10
C ASP A 167 -1.99 1.61 -6.78
N LEU A 168 -0.87 0.89 -6.86
CA LEU A 168 -0.09 0.45 -5.69
C LEU A 168 0.55 1.63 -4.94
N GLU A 169 1.02 2.63 -5.67
CA GLU A 169 1.61 3.84 -5.07
C GLU A 169 0.53 4.68 -4.38
N ASP A 170 -0.66 4.80 -4.97
CA ASP A 170 -1.79 5.51 -4.38
C ASP A 170 -2.32 4.78 -3.14
N MET A 171 -2.51 3.45 -3.19
CA MET A 171 -2.88 2.66 -2.02
C MET A 171 -1.85 2.78 -0.88
N ARG A 172 -0.55 2.72 -1.22
CA ARG A 172 0.51 2.89 -0.23
C ARG A 172 0.48 4.28 0.41
N ARG A 173 0.23 5.31 -0.39
CA ARG A 173 0.09 6.69 0.10
C ARG A 173 -1.10 6.80 1.05
N GLU A 174 -2.26 6.28 0.66
CA GLU A 174 -3.48 6.28 1.47
C GLU A 174 -3.29 5.54 2.81
N ALA A 175 -2.61 4.38 2.78
CA ALA A 175 -2.33 3.56 3.95
C ALA A 175 -1.32 4.18 4.94
N LEU A 176 -0.40 5.02 4.47
CA LEU A 176 0.77 5.48 5.23
C LEU A 176 0.80 6.98 5.49
N THR A 177 -0.12 7.76 4.90
CA THR A 177 -0.20 9.21 5.14
C THR A 177 -1.52 9.59 5.81
N ASP A 178 -1.51 10.69 6.54
CA ASP A 178 -2.73 11.28 7.10
C ASP A 178 -3.49 12.03 6.00
N ALA A 179 -4.73 11.67 5.78
CA ALA A 179 -5.59 12.20 4.69
C ALA A 179 -5.82 13.73 4.78
N LEU A 180 -5.78 14.31 5.99
CA LEU A 180 -5.98 15.74 6.17
C LEU A 180 -4.73 16.56 5.88
N THR A 181 -3.57 16.08 6.38
CA THR A 181 -2.33 16.85 6.42
C THR A 181 -1.30 16.42 5.37
N GLY A 182 -1.42 15.20 4.83
CA GLY A 182 -0.53 14.63 3.80
C GLY A 182 0.86 14.20 4.30
N ILE A 183 1.18 14.37 5.58
CA ILE A 183 2.40 13.83 6.20
C ILE A 183 2.18 12.38 6.66
N ALA A 184 3.22 11.72 7.16
CA ALA A 184 3.11 10.36 7.68
C ALA A 184 1.98 10.24 8.72
N ASN A 185 1.21 9.16 8.65
CA ASN A 185 0.25 8.82 9.69
C ASN A 185 0.95 8.05 10.83
N ARG A 186 0.22 7.74 11.90
CA ARG A 186 0.74 6.99 13.05
C ARG A 186 1.34 5.63 12.65
N LYS A 187 0.74 4.94 11.66
CA LYS A 187 1.22 3.63 11.19
C LYS A 187 2.63 3.74 10.58
N LEU A 188 2.83 4.69 9.67
CA LEU A 188 4.15 4.94 9.08
C LEU A 188 5.15 5.42 10.13
N PHE A 189 4.72 6.29 11.05
CA PHE A 189 5.56 6.75 12.15
C PHE A 189 6.06 5.57 13.00
N ASP A 190 5.19 4.66 13.43
CA ASP A 190 5.56 3.50 14.26
C ASP A 190 6.52 2.54 13.52
N MET A 191 6.32 2.33 12.22
CA MET A 191 7.20 1.52 11.37
C MET A 191 8.58 2.16 11.26
N GLU A 192 8.63 3.43 10.92
CA GLU A 192 9.88 4.17 10.71
C GLU A 192 10.66 4.34 12.02
N LEU A 193 9.98 4.63 13.13
CA LEU A 193 10.64 4.73 14.43
C LEU A 193 11.35 3.43 14.81
N ARG A 194 10.72 2.28 14.60
CA ARG A 194 11.34 0.97 14.85
C ARG A 194 12.53 0.72 13.93
N SER A 195 12.42 1.09 12.66
CA SER A 195 13.49 0.95 11.66
C SER A 195 14.68 1.83 12.01
N GLN A 196 14.44 3.12 12.28
CA GLN A 196 15.48 4.09 12.61
C GLN A 196 16.14 3.80 13.97
N ALA A 197 15.37 3.32 14.95
CA ALA A 197 15.92 2.90 16.24
C ALA A 197 16.88 1.71 16.09
N ARG A 198 16.54 0.73 15.25
CA ARG A 198 17.43 -0.41 14.96
C ARG A 198 18.70 0.04 14.25
N GLU A 199 18.58 0.91 13.22
CA GLU A 199 19.74 1.44 12.50
C GLU A 199 20.66 2.24 13.44
N ALA A 200 20.09 3.08 14.31
CA ALA A 200 20.85 3.84 15.31
C ALA A 200 21.59 2.93 16.30
N MET A 201 20.96 1.84 16.75
CA MET A 201 21.60 0.85 17.63
C MET A 201 22.75 0.10 16.94
N GLU A 202 22.61 -0.22 15.66
CA GLU A 202 23.64 -0.92 14.87
C GLU A 202 24.82 -0.02 14.49
N SER A 203 24.53 1.23 14.11
CA SER A 203 25.55 2.20 13.68
C SER A 203 26.21 2.96 14.83
N GLY A 204 25.53 3.07 15.97
CA GLY A 204 25.94 3.95 17.09
C GLY A 204 25.66 5.44 16.83
N GLU A 205 24.88 5.76 15.79
CA GLU A 205 24.49 7.14 15.46
C GLU A 205 23.31 7.61 16.35
N ASN A 206 23.18 8.94 16.47
CA ASN A 206 22.12 9.52 17.28
C ASN A 206 20.77 9.41 16.58
N LEU A 207 19.71 9.23 17.37
CA LEU A 207 18.33 9.33 16.95
C LEU A 207 17.59 10.23 17.92
N CYS A 208 16.92 11.26 17.42
CA CYS A 208 16.07 12.13 18.21
C CYS A 208 14.61 11.98 17.79
N LEU A 209 13.73 12.13 18.76
CA LEU A 209 12.28 12.14 18.57
C LEU A 209 11.74 13.45 19.15
N LEU A 210 10.94 14.16 18.35
CA LEU A 210 10.15 15.30 18.80
C LEU A 210 8.71 14.87 18.91
N MET A 211 8.05 15.26 20.01
CA MET A 211 6.60 15.17 20.17
C MET A 211 6.05 16.58 20.31
N LEU A 212 4.96 16.86 19.61
CA LEU A 212 4.32 18.18 19.56
C LEU A 212 2.83 18.00 19.77
N ASP A 213 2.24 18.99 20.43
CA ASP A 213 0.81 19.07 20.67
C ASP A 213 0.34 20.52 20.48
N ILE A 214 -0.89 20.72 19.98
CA ILE A 214 -1.41 22.08 19.78
C ILE A 214 -2.14 22.54 21.03
N ASP A 215 -1.53 23.50 21.72
CA ASP A 215 -2.09 24.06 22.96
C ASP A 215 -3.54 24.53 22.78
N HIS A 216 -4.43 24.01 23.61
CA HIS A 216 -5.84 24.39 23.67
C HIS A 216 -6.62 24.17 22.35
N PHE A 217 -6.23 23.20 21.52
CA PHE A 217 -6.84 22.97 20.21
C PHE A 217 -8.36 22.72 20.27
N LYS A 218 -8.82 22.00 21.29
CA LYS A 218 -10.26 21.80 21.52
C LYS A 218 -11.00 23.13 21.72
N VAL A 219 -10.46 24.04 22.56
CA VAL A 219 -11.07 25.36 22.81
C VAL A 219 -11.06 26.20 21.54
N PHE A 220 -10.01 26.07 20.73
CA PHE A 220 -9.93 26.73 19.42
C PHE A 220 -11.05 26.23 18.50
N ASN A 221 -11.24 24.91 18.41
CA ASN A 221 -12.31 24.31 17.58
C ASN A 221 -13.71 24.72 18.07
N ASP A 222 -13.94 24.77 19.38
CA ASP A 222 -15.22 25.18 19.97
C ASP A 222 -15.55 26.64 19.60
N ASN A 223 -14.54 27.50 19.48
CA ASN A 223 -14.72 28.93 19.16
C ASN A 223 -14.80 29.22 17.66
N TYR A 224 -14.02 28.52 16.83
CA TYR A 224 -13.82 28.87 15.39
C TYR A 224 -14.33 27.78 14.45
N GLY A 225 -14.78 26.65 14.97
CA GLY A 225 -15.30 25.52 14.21
C GLY A 225 -14.20 24.57 13.68
N HIS A 226 -14.57 23.30 13.50
CA HIS A 226 -13.65 22.23 13.06
C HIS A 226 -12.96 22.50 11.71
N GLN A 227 -13.65 23.16 10.76
CA GLN A 227 -13.04 23.50 9.46
C GLN A 227 -11.85 24.45 9.61
N THR A 228 -11.92 25.39 10.56
CA THR A 228 -10.79 26.28 10.86
C THR A 228 -9.66 25.53 11.56
N GLY A 229 -10.00 24.60 12.47
CA GLY A 229 -9.04 23.70 13.09
C GLY A 229 -8.31 22.84 12.08
N ASP A 230 -8.99 22.29 11.07
CA ASP A 230 -8.37 21.53 9.99
C ASP A 230 -7.34 22.37 9.21
N GLN A 231 -7.57 23.67 9.01
CA GLN A 231 -6.58 24.54 8.39
C GLN A 231 -5.35 24.76 9.27
N VAL A 232 -5.53 24.83 10.60
CA VAL A 232 -4.40 24.91 11.55
C VAL A 232 -3.56 23.64 11.50
N LEU A 233 -4.19 22.46 11.49
CA LEU A 233 -3.49 21.18 11.35
C LEU A 233 -2.70 21.09 10.04
N LYS A 234 -3.27 21.50 8.92
CA LYS A 234 -2.59 21.58 7.62
C LYS A 234 -1.41 22.56 7.61
N LEU A 235 -1.59 23.71 8.28
CA LEU A 235 -0.53 24.71 8.39
C LEU A 235 0.65 24.17 9.20
N LEU A 236 0.38 23.53 10.35
CA LEU A 236 1.42 22.92 11.18
C LEU A 236 2.17 21.83 10.40
N ALA A 237 1.47 20.93 9.73
CA ALA A 237 2.10 19.89 8.91
C ALA A 237 3.00 20.49 7.80
N THR A 238 2.54 21.57 7.15
CA THR A 238 3.33 22.28 6.14
C THR A 238 4.58 22.92 6.76
N THR A 239 4.46 23.49 7.95
CA THR A 239 5.58 24.09 8.69
C THR A 239 6.60 23.04 9.08
N MET A 240 6.13 21.90 9.61
CA MET A 240 6.99 20.76 9.94
C MET A 240 7.77 20.26 8.71
N THR A 241 7.09 20.05 7.60
CA THR A 241 7.70 19.58 6.34
C THR A 241 8.79 20.57 5.84
N LYS A 242 8.62 21.87 6.06
CA LYS A 242 9.64 22.86 5.70
C LYS A 242 10.81 22.94 6.69
N ALA A 243 10.57 22.60 7.95
CA ALA A 243 11.60 22.66 9.01
C ALA A 243 12.51 21.43 9.00
N VAL A 244 12.04 20.30 8.47
CA VAL A 244 12.75 19.01 8.40
C VAL A 244 13.55 18.87 7.11
N LYS A 245 14.56 17.98 7.09
CA LYS A 245 15.46 17.77 5.95
C LYS A 245 15.83 16.30 5.79
N GLY A 246 16.17 15.93 4.55
CA GLY A 246 16.73 14.61 4.25
C GLY A 246 15.80 13.46 4.64
N ASN A 247 16.23 12.66 5.61
CA ASN A 247 15.53 11.47 6.09
C ASN A 247 14.67 11.74 7.35
N ASP A 248 14.46 13.01 7.71
CA ASP A 248 13.58 13.36 8.81
C ASP A 248 12.12 13.04 8.44
N ILE A 249 11.35 12.54 9.39
CA ILE A 249 10.00 12.05 9.12
C ILE A 249 9.01 12.80 10.01
N PRO A 250 8.31 13.81 9.47
CA PRO A 250 7.20 14.45 10.15
C PRO A 250 5.95 13.58 10.06
N ALA A 251 5.23 13.43 11.16
CA ALA A 251 4.04 12.59 11.25
C ALA A 251 2.94 13.24 12.08
N ARG A 252 1.70 12.91 11.77
CA ARG A 252 0.55 13.16 12.64
C ARG A 252 0.28 11.90 13.46
N TYR A 253 0.53 12.00 14.76
CA TYR A 253 0.44 10.87 15.67
C TYR A 253 -0.96 10.66 16.23
N GLY A 254 -1.72 11.74 16.42
CA GLY A 254 -3.09 11.74 16.94
C GLY A 254 -3.94 12.85 16.33
N GLY A 255 -5.03 13.19 16.97
CA GLY A 255 -5.94 14.24 16.51
C GLY A 255 -5.25 15.60 16.37
N GLU A 256 -4.60 16.06 17.43
CA GLU A 256 -3.86 17.32 17.53
C GLU A 256 -2.37 17.10 17.88
N GLU A 257 -1.94 15.82 17.92
CA GLU A 257 -0.60 15.39 18.27
C GLU A 257 0.22 15.11 17.01
N PHE A 258 1.44 15.64 16.99
CA PHE A 258 2.40 15.46 15.91
C PHE A 258 3.73 14.93 16.45
N ALA A 259 4.51 14.33 15.57
CA ALA A 259 5.84 13.83 15.90
C ALA A 259 6.82 14.08 14.76
N VAL A 260 8.11 14.13 15.06
CA VAL A 260 9.18 14.12 14.06
C VAL A 260 10.24 13.13 14.48
N ILE A 261 10.57 12.18 13.62
CA ILE A 261 11.74 11.32 13.77
C ILE A 261 12.91 12.02 13.09
N LEU A 262 14.01 12.18 13.81
CA LEU A 262 15.23 12.85 13.36
C LEU A 262 16.41 11.86 13.43
N PRO A 263 16.63 11.07 12.37
CA PRO A 263 17.78 10.17 12.30
C PRO A 263 19.09 10.94 12.23
N ARG A 264 20.15 10.36 12.79
CA ARG A 264 21.52 10.91 12.74
C ARG A 264 21.64 12.36 13.21
N THR A 265 20.76 12.77 14.14
CA THR A 265 20.61 14.12 14.60
C THR A 265 20.94 14.19 16.10
N ASP A 266 21.84 15.08 16.49
CA ASP A 266 22.14 15.31 17.90
C ASP A 266 21.08 16.19 18.59
N LEU A 267 21.10 16.19 19.92
CA LEU A 267 20.11 16.92 20.73
C LEU A 267 20.11 18.43 20.43
N GLY A 268 21.27 19.02 20.16
CA GLY A 268 21.37 20.45 19.89
C GLY A 268 20.77 20.85 18.54
N GLU A 269 20.86 19.98 17.55
CA GLU A 269 20.22 20.15 16.25
C GLU A 269 18.71 19.89 16.34
N ALA A 270 18.29 18.85 17.07
CA ALA A 270 16.89 18.56 17.30
C ALA A 270 16.15 19.72 18.00
N ILE A 271 16.78 20.39 18.97
CA ILE A 271 16.24 21.59 19.63
C ILE A 271 16.02 22.73 18.62
N LYS A 272 16.92 22.91 17.66
CA LYS A 272 16.77 23.95 16.62
C LYS A 272 15.58 23.64 15.69
N VAL A 273 15.40 22.35 15.33
CA VAL A 273 14.25 21.93 14.52
C VAL A 273 12.95 22.18 15.30
N ALA A 274 12.88 21.79 16.57
CA ALA A 274 11.72 22.02 17.42
C ALA A 274 11.36 23.52 17.52
N GLU A 275 12.36 24.37 17.73
CA GLU A 275 12.15 25.83 17.83
C GLU A 275 11.71 26.44 16.50
N ASN A 276 12.23 25.97 15.37
CA ASN A 276 11.79 26.40 14.04
C ASN A 276 10.33 26.04 13.74
N ILE A 277 9.86 24.90 14.26
CA ILE A 277 8.46 24.50 14.12
C ILE A 277 7.55 25.33 15.03
N ARG A 278 8.03 25.66 16.26
CA ARG A 278 7.27 26.41 17.26
C ARG A 278 7.04 27.89 16.88
N GLN A 279 7.95 28.50 16.12
CA GLN A 279 7.87 29.93 15.68
C GLN A 279 6.85 30.12 14.55
#